data_8d9bd40d26b9d5b0817f14613ed1b5ce
#
_entry.id   8d9bd40d26b9d5b0817f14613ed1b5ce
#
_cell.length_a   1.000
_cell.length_b   1.000
_cell.length_c   1.000
_cell.angle_alpha   90.00
_cell.angle_beta   90.00
_cell.angle_gamma   90.00
#
_symmetry.space_group_name_H-M   'P 1'
#
loop_
_entity.id
_entity.type
_entity.pdbx_description
1 polymer ?
#
loop_
_entity_poly.entity_id
_entity_poly.type
_entity_poly.pdbx_seq_one_letter_code
_entity_poly.pdbx_strand_id
1 'polypeptide(L)'
;MNVLGSLVAAALLAGLGFVGGQVAGLRPVFGTLIPYAAFVTFLLGVSYRILVWMRSPVPFRIPTTCGQQKSLPWIKPSRLENPSSTLGVIGRMALEIGLFRSLFRDTRVELREGPRLAYGEARLLWLGALLFHWSLLFVVLRHLRFFLEPVPAVVNALSSVDSFFQVGAPGLYVTDVVLTGGLGYLLLRRLVNPQVRYISLFADYFALFLLLGIAVSGILMRYVVRIDTVAAKQLALGLVTFSPVLPEKVGPLFFVHLFLLSVLAAYFPFSKLMHMGGVFLSPTRNLANTSRMRRHINPWNSPVKVHTYEEWEDEFRDKIKAAGLPLEKE
;
A
#
# COMPACT_ATOMS: atom_id res chain seq x y z
N MET A 1 -21.91 10.51 8.24
CA MET A 1 -20.98 11.31 9.07
C MET A 1 -19.52 11.14 8.58
N ASN A 2 -18.99 9.94 8.39
CA ASN A 2 -17.58 9.72 8.03
C ASN A 2 -17.12 10.43 6.74
N VAL A 3 -17.92 10.41 5.67
CA VAL A 3 -17.60 11.04 4.38
C VAL A 3 -17.48 12.56 4.51
N LEU A 4 -18.52 13.20 5.06
CA LEU A 4 -18.55 14.66 5.21
C LEU A 4 -17.43 15.14 6.15
N GLY A 5 -17.24 14.47 7.29
CA GLY A 5 -16.17 14.82 8.22
C GLY A 5 -14.78 14.73 7.57
N SER A 6 -14.54 13.68 6.77
CA SER A 6 -13.26 13.50 6.05
C SER A 6 -13.04 14.56 4.98
N LEU A 7 -14.10 14.92 4.23
CA LEU A 7 -14.03 15.99 3.23
C LEU A 7 -13.74 17.35 3.89
N VAL A 8 -14.47 17.67 4.96
CA VAL A 8 -14.27 18.92 5.72
C VAL A 8 -12.84 18.98 6.29
N ALA A 9 -12.34 17.87 6.85
CA ALA A 9 -10.97 17.82 7.35
C ALA A 9 -9.93 18.10 6.25
N ALA A 10 -10.08 17.46 5.08
CA ALA A 10 -9.17 17.71 3.95
C ALA A 10 -9.27 19.15 3.41
N ALA A 11 -10.49 19.70 3.35
CA ALA A 11 -10.73 21.10 2.95
C ALA A 11 -10.13 22.10 3.94
N LEU A 12 -10.27 21.85 5.25
CA LEU A 12 -9.66 22.70 6.28
C LEU A 12 -8.14 22.67 6.19
N LEU A 13 -7.53 21.50 5.95
CA LEU A 13 -6.07 21.40 5.74
C LEU A 13 -5.65 22.19 4.49
N ALA A 14 -6.37 22.09 3.40
CA ALA A 14 -6.09 22.90 2.21
C ALA A 14 -6.21 24.40 2.50
N GLY A 15 -7.24 24.81 3.25
CA GLY A 15 -7.41 26.19 3.71
C GLY A 15 -6.27 26.68 4.61
N LEU A 16 -5.80 25.86 5.54
CA LEU A 16 -4.63 26.17 6.37
C LEU A 16 -3.37 26.36 5.52
N GLY A 17 -3.13 25.46 4.55
CA GLY A 17 -2.01 25.60 3.61
C GLY A 17 -2.09 26.89 2.78
N PHE A 18 -3.32 27.29 2.38
CA PHE A 18 -3.55 28.55 1.66
C PHE A 18 -3.21 29.77 2.51
N VAL A 19 -3.72 29.82 3.74
CA VAL A 19 -3.41 30.89 4.71
C VAL A 19 -1.91 30.95 5.00
N GLY A 20 -1.28 29.77 5.21
CA GLY A 20 0.18 29.66 5.43
C GLY A 20 1.02 30.21 4.27
N GLY A 21 0.54 30.08 3.03
CA GLY A 21 1.20 30.67 1.85
C GLY A 21 0.87 32.13 1.62
N GLN A 22 -0.31 32.60 2.06
CA GLN A 22 -0.77 33.95 1.87
C GLN A 22 -0.13 34.93 2.86
N VAL A 23 0.02 34.52 4.12
CA VAL A 23 0.59 35.36 5.20
C VAL A 23 2.11 35.22 5.18
N ALA A 24 2.82 36.30 4.86
CA ALA A 24 4.27 36.31 4.70
C ALA A 24 5.02 35.74 5.93
N GLY A 25 4.60 36.10 7.13
CA GLY A 25 5.20 35.60 8.38
C GLY A 25 5.01 34.12 8.65
N LEU A 26 4.04 33.44 7.98
CA LEU A 26 3.80 31.99 8.11
C LEU A 26 4.56 31.18 7.05
N ARG A 27 5.04 31.77 5.96
CA ARG A 27 5.77 31.06 4.90
C ARG A 27 6.96 30.24 5.41
N PRO A 28 7.81 30.70 6.34
CA PRO A 28 8.89 29.89 6.91
C PRO A 28 8.37 28.64 7.63
N VAL A 29 7.24 28.76 8.32
CA VAL A 29 6.63 27.64 9.03
C VAL A 29 6.12 26.59 8.03
N PHE A 30 5.36 27.01 7.01
CA PHE A 30 4.76 26.09 6.04
C PHE A 30 5.75 25.60 4.97
N GLY A 31 6.76 26.39 4.64
CA GLY A 31 7.77 26.03 3.64
C GLY A 31 8.97 25.27 4.19
N THR A 32 9.23 25.34 5.49
CA THR A 32 10.44 24.75 6.09
C THR A 32 10.15 23.92 7.32
N LEU A 33 9.58 24.50 8.37
CA LEU A 33 9.42 23.80 9.64
C LEU A 33 8.48 22.59 9.52
N ILE A 34 7.30 22.77 8.92
CA ILE A 34 6.33 21.69 8.75
C ILE A 34 6.85 20.57 7.86
N PRO A 35 7.46 20.81 6.67
CA PRO A 35 8.10 19.76 5.88
C PRO A 35 9.13 18.94 6.65
N TYR A 36 10.01 19.57 7.43
CA TYR A 36 10.98 18.84 8.26
C TYR A 36 10.32 18.06 9.39
N ALA A 37 9.36 18.65 10.10
CA ALA A 37 8.62 17.95 11.14
C ALA A 37 7.87 16.73 10.58
N ALA A 38 7.26 16.88 9.40
CA ALA A 38 6.58 15.80 8.71
C ALA A 38 7.55 14.69 8.27
N PHE A 39 8.71 15.04 7.75
CA PHE A 39 9.75 14.08 7.36
C PHE A 39 10.29 13.29 8.55
N VAL A 40 10.58 13.96 9.66
CA VAL A 40 11.02 13.29 10.91
C VAL A 40 9.91 12.37 11.43
N THR A 41 8.66 12.84 11.44
CA THR A 41 7.50 12.03 11.84
C THR A 41 7.34 10.79 10.94
N PHE A 42 7.52 10.94 9.63
CA PHE A 42 7.50 9.84 8.68
C PHE A 42 8.57 8.81 8.99
N LEU A 43 9.83 9.21 9.14
CA LEU A 43 10.95 8.30 9.40
C LEU A 43 10.78 7.55 10.73
N LEU A 44 10.47 8.28 11.81
CA LEU A 44 10.25 7.68 13.12
C LEU A 44 9.03 6.78 13.14
N GLY A 45 7.94 7.20 12.49
CA GLY A 45 6.71 6.44 12.41
C GLY A 45 6.87 5.14 11.60
N VAL A 46 7.55 5.18 10.44
CA VAL A 46 7.86 3.98 9.63
C VAL A 46 8.75 3.04 10.43
N SER A 47 9.82 3.56 11.05
CA SER A 47 10.73 2.76 11.88
C SER A 47 9.98 2.08 13.03
N TYR A 48 9.13 2.83 13.74
CA TYR A 48 8.28 2.30 14.80
C TYR A 48 7.38 1.17 14.29
N ARG A 49 6.69 1.36 13.14
CA ARG A 49 5.81 0.33 12.55
C ARG A 49 6.56 -0.94 12.19
N ILE A 50 7.72 -0.80 11.56
CA ILE A 50 8.57 -1.95 11.20
C ILE A 50 9.00 -2.69 12.48
N LEU A 51 9.47 -1.99 13.50
CA LEU A 51 9.87 -2.59 14.77
C LEU A 51 8.71 -3.32 15.46
N VAL A 52 7.50 -2.74 15.44
CA VAL A 52 6.30 -3.40 15.99
C VAL A 52 6.00 -4.69 15.22
N TRP A 53 6.07 -4.68 13.89
CA TRP A 53 5.84 -5.88 13.09
C TRP A 53 6.93 -6.94 13.32
N MET A 54 8.20 -6.52 13.44
CA MET A 54 9.31 -7.43 13.72
C MET A 54 9.22 -8.10 15.09
N ARG A 55 8.60 -7.44 16.07
CA ARG A 55 8.36 -8.01 17.41
C ARG A 55 7.20 -9.00 17.43
N SER A 56 6.36 -9.03 16.41
CA SER A 56 5.24 -9.97 16.34
C SER A 56 5.77 -11.37 16.03
N PRO A 57 5.60 -12.36 16.92
CA PRO A 57 6.15 -13.70 16.73
C PRO A 57 5.43 -14.42 15.58
N VAL A 58 6.23 -14.98 14.67
CA VAL A 58 5.75 -15.87 13.61
C VAL A 58 6.47 -17.20 13.75
N PRO A 59 5.99 -18.09 14.62
CA PRO A 59 6.69 -19.33 14.99
C PRO A 59 6.82 -20.32 13.84
N PHE A 60 5.96 -20.22 12.84
CA PHE A 60 5.96 -21.06 11.63
C PHE A 60 5.46 -20.28 10.42
N ARG A 61 5.76 -20.82 9.25
CA ARG A 61 5.28 -20.24 7.99
C ARG A 61 3.78 -20.43 7.87
N ILE A 62 3.05 -19.33 7.68
CA ILE A 62 1.60 -19.37 7.54
C ILE A 62 1.27 -19.74 6.09
N PRO A 63 0.61 -20.91 5.83
CA PRO A 63 0.23 -21.30 4.48
C PRO A 63 -0.78 -20.30 3.92
N THR A 64 -0.62 -19.99 2.64
CA THR A 64 -1.63 -19.21 1.94
C THR A 64 -2.85 -20.09 1.66
N THR A 65 -4.04 -19.50 1.73
CA THR A 65 -5.29 -20.20 1.43
C THR A 65 -5.50 -20.42 -0.08
N CYS A 66 -4.66 -19.84 -0.93
CA CYS A 66 -4.75 -19.93 -2.38
C CYS A 66 -3.87 -21.06 -2.93
N GLY A 67 -4.47 -21.95 -3.69
CA GLY A 67 -3.79 -22.99 -4.44
C GLY A 67 -3.20 -24.12 -3.62
N GLN A 68 -2.94 -25.24 -4.30
CA GLN A 68 -2.41 -26.47 -3.68
C GLN A 68 -0.95 -26.29 -3.27
N GLN A 69 -0.66 -26.57 -2.01
CA GLN A 69 0.70 -26.62 -1.48
C GLN A 69 1.45 -27.84 -2.01
N LYS A 70 2.76 -27.71 -2.22
CA LYS A 70 3.62 -28.86 -2.53
C LYS A 70 3.70 -29.81 -1.33
N SER A 71 3.37 -31.06 -1.58
CA SER A 71 3.38 -32.12 -0.58
C SER A 71 3.98 -33.41 -1.18
N LEU A 72 3.15 -34.39 -1.49
CA LEU A 72 3.55 -35.65 -2.08
C LEU A 72 3.87 -35.50 -3.57
N PRO A 73 4.75 -36.37 -4.15
CA PRO A 73 5.22 -36.23 -5.53
C PRO A 73 4.11 -36.19 -6.59
N TRP A 74 3.03 -36.92 -6.36
CA TRP A 74 1.90 -37.01 -7.29
C TRP A 74 0.86 -35.90 -7.16
N ILE A 75 0.96 -35.03 -6.14
CA ILE A 75 0.04 -33.92 -5.95
C ILE A 75 0.62 -32.69 -6.68
N LYS A 76 -0.08 -32.23 -7.71
CA LYS A 76 0.31 -31.06 -8.52
C LYS A 76 0.21 -29.78 -7.69
N PRO A 77 1.33 -29.11 -7.36
CA PRO A 77 1.29 -27.89 -6.58
C PRO A 77 1.00 -26.66 -7.45
N SER A 78 0.42 -25.63 -6.82
CA SER A 78 0.29 -24.30 -7.43
C SER A 78 1.57 -23.49 -7.21
N ARG A 79 2.44 -23.49 -8.22
CA ARG A 79 3.81 -22.94 -8.09
C ARG A 79 3.86 -21.44 -7.81
N LEU A 80 2.90 -20.66 -8.31
CA LEU A 80 2.86 -19.21 -8.13
C LEU A 80 1.98 -18.78 -6.95
N GLU A 81 0.87 -19.49 -6.70
CA GLU A 81 -0.03 -19.12 -5.59
C GLU A 81 0.52 -19.58 -4.24
N ASN A 82 1.19 -20.71 -4.23
CA ASN A 82 1.72 -21.36 -3.04
C ASN A 82 3.16 -21.85 -3.28
N PRO A 83 4.11 -20.92 -3.49
CA PRO A 83 5.47 -21.28 -3.87
C PRO A 83 6.19 -22.02 -2.75
N SER A 84 6.89 -23.10 -3.12
CA SER A 84 7.73 -23.91 -2.24
C SER A 84 9.23 -23.58 -2.36
N SER A 85 9.61 -22.64 -3.23
CA SER A 85 10.99 -22.24 -3.48
C SER A 85 11.16 -20.72 -3.45
N THR A 86 12.37 -20.25 -3.22
CA THR A 86 12.71 -18.81 -3.20
C THR A 86 12.41 -18.13 -4.54
N LEU A 87 12.76 -18.77 -5.66
CA LEU A 87 12.44 -18.23 -7.00
C LEU A 87 10.92 -18.11 -7.21
N GLY A 88 10.15 -19.11 -6.74
CA GLY A 88 8.70 -19.03 -6.77
C GLY A 88 8.15 -17.88 -5.94
N VAL A 89 8.75 -17.60 -4.76
CA VAL A 89 8.39 -16.45 -3.92
C VAL A 89 8.70 -15.14 -4.62
N ILE A 90 9.88 -15.00 -5.22
CA ILE A 90 10.27 -13.80 -5.98
C ILE A 90 9.29 -13.57 -7.14
N GLY A 91 8.98 -14.61 -7.92
CA GLY A 91 8.01 -14.52 -9.01
C GLY A 91 6.61 -14.13 -8.52
N ARG A 92 6.15 -14.70 -7.42
CA ARG A 92 4.90 -14.31 -6.77
C ARG A 92 4.90 -12.86 -6.33
N MET A 93 5.95 -12.42 -5.62
CA MET A 93 6.08 -11.03 -5.15
C MET A 93 6.13 -10.03 -6.31
N ALA A 94 6.86 -10.35 -7.38
CA ALA A 94 6.92 -9.50 -8.57
C ALA A 94 5.52 -9.33 -9.22
N LEU A 95 4.76 -10.41 -9.35
CA LEU A 95 3.39 -10.36 -9.87
C LEU A 95 2.41 -9.67 -8.91
N GLU A 96 2.62 -9.81 -7.61
CA GLU A 96 1.78 -9.16 -6.60
C GLU A 96 2.01 -7.65 -6.57
N ILE A 97 3.26 -7.20 -6.62
CA ILE A 97 3.61 -5.77 -6.59
C ILE A 97 3.33 -5.11 -7.95
N GLY A 98 3.71 -5.77 -9.04
CA GLY A 98 3.58 -5.17 -10.39
C GLY A 98 2.18 -5.23 -10.97
N LEU A 99 1.44 -6.30 -10.73
CA LEU A 99 0.14 -6.56 -11.36
C LEU A 99 -1.01 -6.77 -10.37
N PHE A 100 -0.75 -6.70 -9.06
CA PHE A 100 -1.76 -6.96 -8.01
C PHE A 100 -2.50 -8.29 -8.24
N ARG A 101 -1.73 -9.34 -8.54
CA ARG A 101 -2.25 -10.63 -8.98
C ARG A 101 -3.32 -11.22 -8.05
N SER A 102 -3.13 -11.13 -6.74
CA SER A 102 -4.13 -11.62 -5.78
C SER A 102 -5.45 -10.88 -5.91
N LEU A 103 -5.41 -9.58 -6.12
CA LEU A 103 -6.62 -8.76 -6.32
C LEU A 103 -7.33 -9.07 -7.65
N PHE A 104 -6.57 -9.36 -8.71
CA PHE A 104 -7.12 -9.79 -10.00
C PHE A 104 -7.90 -11.10 -9.89
N ARG A 105 -7.43 -12.02 -9.01
CA ARG A 105 -8.03 -13.33 -8.78
C ARG A 105 -9.03 -13.37 -7.64
N ASP A 106 -9.26 -12.25 -6.99
CA ASP A 106 -10.23 -12.16 -5.91
C ASP A 106 -11.65 -12.37 -6.44
N THR A 107 -12.37 -13.27 -5.78
CA THR A 107 -13.77 -13.58 -6.10
C THR A 107 -14.66 -13.00 -5.02
N ARG A 108 -15.61 -12.23 -5.46
CA ARG A 108 -16.67 -11.69 -4.63
C ARG A 108 -17.76 -12.76 -4.46
N VAL A 109 -18.07 -13.12 -3.23
CA VAL A 109 -19.13 -14.07 -2.92
C VAL A 109 -20.39 -13.29 -2.53
N GLU A 110 -21.49 -13.60 -3.18
CA GLU A 110 -22.81 -13.02 -2.90
C GLU A 110 -23.80 -14.15 -2.57
N LEU A 111 -24.51 -14.00 -1.46
CA LEU A 111 -25.63 -14.85 -1.14
C LEU A 111 -26.89 -14.29 -1.80
N ARG A 112 -27.48 -15.02 -2.74
CA ARG A 112 -28.72 -14.66 -3.42
C ARG A 112 -29.91 -15.39 -2.79
N GLU A 113 -31.11 -14.92 -3.08
CA GLU A 113 -32.35 -15.54 -2.64
C GLU A 113 -32.41 -17.03 -3.02
N GLY A 114 -32.91 -17.88 -2.08
CA GLY A 114 -32.93 -19.33 -2.23
C GLY A 114 -31.62 -20.02 -1.92
N PRO A 115 -30.90 -19.67 -0.85
CA PRO A 115 -29.53 -19.86 -0.40
C PRO A 115 -28.52 -20.28 -1.49
N ARG A 116 -28.46 -19.50 -2.58
CA ARG A 116 -27.54 -19.75 -3.70
C ARG A 116 -26.31 -18.85 -3.58
N LEU A 117 -25.13 -19.45 -3.55
CA LEU A 117 -23.87 -18.72 -3.64
C LEU A 117 -23.61 -18.32 -5.10
N ALA A 118 -23.44 -17.02 -5.32
CA ALA A 118 -22.99 -16.47 -6.59
C ALA A 118 -21.57 -15.93 -6.43
N TYR A 119 -20.73 -16.19 -7.42
CA TYR A 119 -19.36 -15.69 -7.46
C TYR A 119 -19.26 -14.57 -8.47
N GLY A 120 -18.82 -13.39 -8.02
CA GLY A 120 -18.56 -12.23 -8.86
C GLY A 120 -17.07 -11.94 -8.91
N GLU A 121 -16.63 -11.21 -9.92
CA GLU A 121 -15.22 -10.84 -10.11
C GLU A 121 -14.97 -9.40 -9.61
N ALA A 122 -13.81 -9.17 -8.99
CA ALA A 122 -13.37 -7.87 -8.53
C ALA A 122 -12.50 -7.12 -9.58
N ARG A 123 -12.61 -7.48 -10.88
CA ARG A 123 -11.72 -6.96 -11.95
C ARG A 123 -11.72 -5.44 -12.07
N LEU A 124 -12.87 -4.77 -11.90
CA LEU A 124 -12.92 -3.30 -11.93
C LEU A 124 -12.15 -2.68 -10.76
N LEU A 125 -12.23 -3.28 -9.57
CA LEU A 125 -11.42 -2.84 -8.43
C LEU A 125 -9.93 -3.04 -8.71
N TRP A 126 -9.55 -4.19 -9.27
CA TRP A 126 -8.19 -4.45 -9.68
C TRP A 126 -7.69 -3.42 -10.69
N LEU A 127 -8.45 -3.15 -11.75
CA LEU A 127 -8.06 -2.17 -12.77
C LEU A 127 -7.91 -0.77 -12.17
N GLY A 128 -8.88 -0.31 -11.37
CA GLY A 128 -8.83 1.00 -10.73
C GLY A 128 -7.65 1.13 -9.76
N ALA A 129 -7.38 0.09 -8.97
CA ALA A 129 -6.23 0.06 -8.07
C ALA A 129 -4.91 0.05 -8.85
N LEU A 130 -4.80 -0.74 -9.91
CA LEU A 130 -3.60 -0.82 -10.75
C LEU A 130 -3.28 0.53 -11.41
N LEU A 131 -4.27 1.12 -12.06
CA LEU A 131 -4.14 2.43 -12.72
C LEU A 131 -3.75 3.52 -11.73
N PHE A 132 -4.40 3.57 -10.57
CA PHE A 132 -4.05 4.52 -9.51
C PHE A 132 -2.60 4.37 -9.04
N HIS A 133 -2.16 3.16 -8.69
CA HIS A 133 -0.82 2.98 -8.13
C HIS A 133 0.30 3.19 -9.17
N TRP A 134 0.12 2.75 -10.41
CA TRP A 134 1.10 3.00 -11.47
C TRP A 134 1.19 4.47 -11.84
N SER A 135 0.06 5.16 -12.00
CA SER A 135 0.08 6.61 -12.26
C SER A 135 0.68 7.39 -11.11
N LEU A 136 0.36 7.03 -9.85
CA LEU A 136 0.98 7.63 -8.67
C LEU A 136 2.50 7.42 -8.67
N LEU A 137 2.97 6.20 -8.94
CA LEU A 137 4.40 5.90 -9.03
C LEU A 137 5.09 6.75 -10.11
N PHE A 138 4.50 6.86 -11.30
CA PHE A 138 5.03 7.72 -12.36
C PHE A 138 5.10 9.19 -11.94
N VAL A 139 4.04 9.71 -11.32
CA VAL A 139 4.01 11.09 -10.81
C VAL A 139 5.08 11.31 -9.75
N VAL A 140 5.23 10.39 -8.79
CA VAL A 140 6.28 10.47 -7.75
C VAL A 140 7.68 10.42 -8.36
N LEU A 141 7.93 9.51 -9.31
CA LEU A 141 9.23 9.44 -9.99
C LEU A 141 9.54 10.70 -10.79
N ARG A 142 8.56 11.31 -11.46
CA ARG A 142 8.75 12.60 -12.14
C ARG A 142 9.07 13.74 -11.18
N HIS A 143 8.52 13.71 -9.95
CA HIS A 143 8.81 14.72 -8.94
C HIS A 143 10.25 14.67 -8.42
N LEU A 144 10.98 13.56 -8.62
CA LEU A 144 12.42 13.49 -8.28
C LEU A 144 13.26 14.57 -8.99
N ARG A 145 12.77 15.13 -10.11
CA ARG A 145 13.41 16.27 -10.79
C ARG A 145 13.54 17.52 -9.92
N PHE A 146 12.71 17.66 -8.91
CA PHE A 146 12.79 18.80 -7.97
C PHE A 146 13.80 18.57 -6.85
N PHE A 147 14.19 17.34 -6.59
CA PHE A 147 15.03 16.93 -5.45
C PHE A 147 16.44 16.50 -5.85
N LEU A 148 16.71 16.34 -7.15
CA LEU A 148 17.98 15.83 -7.66
C LEU A 148 18.59 16.78 -8.68
N GLU A 149 19.93 16.97 -8.57
CA GLU A 149 20.76 17.73 -9.53
C GLU A 149 22.11 17.02 -9.68
N PRO A 150 22.49 16.55 -10.89
CA PRO A 150 21.71 16.55 -12.13
C PRO A 150 20.48 15.62 -12.08
N VAL A 151 19.46 15.96 -12.88
CA VAL A 151 18.26 15.11 -12.98
C VAL A 151 18.62 13.78 -13.67
N PRO A 152 18.33 12.61 -13.07
CA PRO A 152 18.63 11.32 -13.66
C PRO A 152 17.97 11.11 -15.04
N ALA A 153 18.69 10.46 -15.97
CA ALA A 153 18.19 10.20 -17.31
C ALA A 153 16.85 9.45 -17.34
N VAL A 154 16.63 8.52 -16.41
CA VAL A 154 15.36 7.78 -16.28
C VAL A 154 14.19 8.71 -15.96
N VAL A 155 14.38 9.73 -15.12
CA VAL A 155 13.33 10.72 -14.78
C VAL A 155 12.99 11.57 -15.98
N ASN A 156 14.01 11.96 -16.77
CA ASN A 156 13.81 12.70 -18.02
C ASN A 156 13.07 11.84 -19.05
N ALA A 157 13.44 10.57 -19.21
CA ALA A 157 12.77 9.63 -20.11
C ALA A 157 11.30 9.43 -19.73
N LEU A 158 11.00 9.22 -18.43
CA LEU A 158 9.61 9.11 -17.93
C LEU A 158 8.82 10.38 -18.23
N SER A 159 9.42 11.56 -18.02
CA SER A 159 8.77 12.84 -18.32
C SER A 159 8.49 13.01 -19.82
N SER A 160 9.40 12.53 -20.69
CA SER A 160 9.24 12.59 -22.15
C SER A 160 8.10 11.67 -22.61
N VAL A 161 8.04 10.43 -22.09
CA VAL A 161 6.97 9.47 -22.42
C VAL A 161 5.61 10.03 -22.01
N ASP A 162 5.48 10.56 -20.79
CA ASP A 162 4.23 11.11 -20.28
C ASP A 162 3.80 12.40 -21.03
N SER A 163 4.78 13.21 -21.46
CA SER A 163 4.51 14.41 -22.27
C SER A 163 4.12 14.09 -23.71
N PHE A 164 4.52 12.92 -24.23
CA PHE A 164 4.09 12.45 -25.56
C PHE A 164 2.61 12.07 -25.57
N PHE A 165 2.14 11.45 -24.50
CA PHE A 165 0.74 11.06 -24.33
C PHE A 165 -0.02 12.15 -23.58
N GLN A 166 -0.47 13.20 -24.25
CA GLN A 166 -1.28 14.27 -23.68
C GLN A 166 -2.75 14.14 -24.12
N VAL A 167 -3.67 14.50 -23.22
CA VAL A 167 -5.11 14.41 -23.45
C VAL A 167 -5.75 15.80 -23.24
N GLY A 168 -6.58 16.22 -24.19
CA GLY A 168 -7.37 17.44 -24.06
C GLY A 168 -6.68 18.71 -24.56
N ALA A 169 -7.35 19.85 -24.37
CA ALA A 169 -6.85 21.18 -24.65
C ALA A 169 -7.15 22.12 -23.48
N PRO A 170 -6.17 22.53 -22.65
CA PRO A 170 -4.72 22.26 -22.80
C PRO A 170 -4.36 20.80 -22.62
N GLY A 171 -3.25 20.35 -23.24
CA GLY A 171 -2.78 18.97 -23.14
C GLY A 171 -2.40 18.59 -21.71
N LEU A 172 -3.17 17.70 -21.09
CA LEU A 172 -2.93 17.14 -19.78
C LEU A 172 -2.10 15.85 -19.90
N TYR A 173 -1.17 15.62 -19.00
CA TYR A 173 -0.46 14.36 -18.95
C TYR A 173 -1.41 13.21 -18.63
N VAL A 174 -1.23 12.09 -19.33
CA VAL A 174 -2.07 10.89 -19.13
C VAL A 174 -2.01 10.42 -17.69
N THR A 175 -0.83 10.47 -17.05
CA THR A 175 -0.72 10.06 -15.64
C THR A 175 -1.49 10.95 -14.68
N ASP A 176 -1.61 12.25 -14.94
CA ASP A 176 -2.39 13.17 -14.10
C ASP A 176 -3.90 12.86 -14.22
N VAL A 177 -4.38 12.56 -15.43
CA VAL A 177 -5.78 12.17 -15.71
C VAL A 177 -6.08 10.80 -15.08
N VAL A 178 -5.21 9.82 -15.31
CA VAL A 178 -5.39 8.45 -14.81
C VAL A 178 -5.33 8.40 -13.28
N LEU A 179 -4.41 9.16 -12.67
CA LEU A 179 -4.31 9.28 -11.21
C LEU A 179 -5.61 9.82 -10.60
N THR A 180 -6.09 10.93 -11.14
CA THR A 180 -7.29 11.59 -10.62
C THR A 180 -8.54 10.76 -10.89
N GLY A 181 -8.64 10.16 -12.07
CA GLY A 181 -9.72 9.24 -12.43
C GLY A 181 -9.73 7.97 -11.57
N GLY A 182 -8.56 7.38 -11.32
CA GLY A 182 -8.41 6.22 -10.43
C GLY A 182 -8.82 6.52 -8.99
N LEU A 183 -8.38 7.65 -8.43
CA LEU A 183 -8.81 8.11 -7.11
C LEU A 183 -10.31 8.38 -7.06
N GLY A 184 -10.84 9.06 -8.08
CA GLY A 184 -12.28 9.34 -8.21
C GLY A 184 -13.10 8.05 -8.27
N TYR A 185 -12.66 7.07 -9.05
CA TYR A 185 -13.29 5.74 -9.11
C TYR A 185 -13.29 5.03 -7.75
N LEU A 186 -12.15 5.01 -7.05
CA LEU A 186 -12.04 4.36 -5.74
C LEU A 186 -12.92 5.05 -4.69
N LEU A 187 -13.03 6.37 -4.75
CA LEU A 187 -13.94 7.13 -3.90
C LEU A 187 -15.40 6.83 -4.25
N LEU A 188 -15.77 6.91 -5.53
CA LEU A 188 -17.14 6.64 -6.02
C LEU A 188 -17.59 5.22 -5.64
N ARG A 189 -16.70 4.23 -5.80
CA ARG A 189 -16.98 2.86 -5.38
C ARG A 189 -17.33 2.77 -3.89
N ARG A 190 -16.65 3.54 -3.02
CA ARG A 190 -16.95 3.57 -1.58
C ARG A 190 -18.27 4.28 -1.25
N LEU A 191 -18.68 5.23 -2.08
CA LEU A 191 -19.93 5.96 -1.89
C LEU A 191 -21.14 5.17 -2.38
N VAL A 192 -20.98 4.49 -3.53
CA VAL A 192 -22.10 3.83 -4.23
C VAL A 192 -22.33 2.40 -3.73
N ASN A 193 -21.26 1.64 -3.44
CA ASN A 193 -21.40 0.26 -2.97
C ASN A 193 -21.83 0.22 -1.49
N PRO A 194 -23.04 -0.29 -1.14
CA PRO A 194 -23.55 -0.26 0.22
C PRO A 194 -22.67 -1.06 1.21
N GLN A 195 -22.15 -2.21 0.79
CA GLN A 195 -21.33 -3.09 1.62
C GLN A 195 -20.00 -2.40 1.97
N VAL A 196 -19.34 -1.80 0.95
CA VAL A 196 -18.08 -1.07 1.14
C VAL A 196 -18.30 0.18 1.98
N ARG A 197 -19.40 0.91 1.74
CA ARG A 197 -19.78 2.09 2.52
C ARG A 197 -20.01 1.76 3.99
N TYR A 198 -20.66 0.64 4.29
CA TYR A 198 -20.95 0.19 5.64
C TYR A 198 -19.68 -0.02 6.48
N ILE A 199 -18.65 -0.63 5.88
CA ILE A 199 -17.37 -0.92 6.57
C ILE A 199 -16.35 0.22 6.48
N SER A 200 -16.65 1.29 5.73
CA SER A 200 -15.71 2.40 5.53
C SER A 200 -15.72 3.37 6.70
N LEU A 201 -14.56 3.60 7.28
CA LEU A 201 -14.33 4.51 8.38
C LEU A 201 -13.91 5.91 7.88
N PHE A 202 -13.85 6.88 8.78
CA PHE A 202 -13.30 8.21 8.51
C PHE A 202 -11.94 8.14 7.83
N ALA A 203 -11.00 7.34 8.36
CA ALA A 203 -9.64 7.21 7.82
C ALA A 203 -9.59 6.69 6.37
N ASP A 204 -10.59 5.90 5.93
CA ASP A 204 -10.66 5.39 4.56
C ASP A 204 -11.05 6.48 3.55
N TYR A 205 -11.93 7.38 3.95
CA TYR A 205 -12.31 8.53 3.12
C TYR A 205 -11.28 9.66 3.20
N PHE A 206 -10.72 9.91 4.38
CA PHE A 206 -9.73 10.96 4.58
C PHE A 206 -8.50 10.76 3.72
N ALA A 207 -7.94 9.53 3.65
CA ALA A 207 -6.82 9.22 2.78
C ALA A 207 -7.12 9.54 1.30
N LEU A 208 -8.32 9.20 0.81
CA LEU A 208 -8.73 9.48 -0.58
C LEU A 208 -8.91 10.99 -0.84
N PHE A 209 -9.55 11.71 0.08
CA PHE A 209 -9.71 13.17 -0.08
C PHE A 209 -8.36 13.91 0.02
N LEU A 210 -7.47 13.47 0.89
CA LEU A 210 -6.12 14.03 1.00
C LEU A 210 -5.33 13.83 -0.30
N LEU A 211 -5.33 12.61 -0.85
CA LEU A 211 -4.66 12.30 -2.13
C LEU A 211 -5.30 13.05 -3.30
N LEU A 212 -6.64 13.16 -3.34
CA LEU A 212 -7.33 13.98 -4.35
C LEU A 212 -6.95 15.46 -4.22
N GLY A 213 -6.88 15.99 -3.00
CA GLY A 213 -6.45 17.37 -2.76
C GLY A 213 -5.03 17.63 -3.27
N ILE A 214 -4.11 16.69 -3.04
CA ILE A 214 -2.74 16.75 -3.57
C ILE A 214 -2.74 16.68 -5.10
N ALA A 215 -3.47 15.75 -5.70
CA ALA A 215 -3.53 15.61 -7.16
C ALA A 215 -4.14 16.85 -7.81
N VAL A 216 -5.27 17.34 -7.31
CA VAL A 216 -5.95 18.54 -7.82
C VAL A 216 -5.08 19.78 -7.67
N SER A 217 -4.46 20.01 -6.50
CA SER A 217 -3.57 21.15 -6.32
C SER A 217 -2.36 21.10 -7.26
N GLY A 218 -1.79 19.91 -7.52
CA GLY A 218 -0.73 19.70 -8.49
C GLY A 218 -1.17 20.04 -9.92
N ILE A 219 -2.33 19.57 -10.33
CA ILE A 219 -2.95 19.87 -11.65
C ILE A 219 -3.19 21.37 -11.80
N LEU A 220 -3.78 22.01 -10.80
CA LEU A 220 -4.03 23.45 -10.82
C LEU A 220 -2.73 24.26 -10.92
N MET A 221 -1.69 23.87 -10.18
CA MET A 221 -0.37 24.52 -10.25
C MET A 221 0.26 24.43 -11.63
N ARG A 222 0.11 23.29 -12.28
CA ARG A 222 0.75 23.03 -13.57
C ARG A 222 0.01 23.66 -14.74
N TYR A 223 -1.30 23.50 -14.80
CA TYR A 223 -2.09 23.82 -16.00
C TYR A 223 -2.85 25.14 -15.91
N VAL A 224 -3.22 25.58 -14.71
CA VAL A 224 -4.03 26.78 -14.50
C VAL A 224 -3.16 27.96 -14.02
N VAL A 225 -2.52 27.82 -12.86
CA VAL A 225 -1.76 28.91 -12.24
C VAL A 225 -0.35 29.04 -12.82
N ARG A 226 0.22 27.92 -13.33
CA ARG A 226 1.55 27.84 -13.94
C ARG A 226 2.63 28.45 -13.05
N ILE A 227 2.86 27.83 -11.87
CA ILE A 227 3.83 28.29 -10.90
C ILE A 227 5.26 28.27 -11.45
N ASP A 228 6.12 29.09 -10.86
CA ASP A 228 7.55 29.08 -11.13
C ASP A 228 8.18 27.77 -10.63
N THR A 229 8.45 26.85 -11.58
CA THR A 229 9.03 25.54 -11.29
C THR A 229 10.49 25.60 -10.87
N VAL A 230 11.23 26.68 -11.25
CA VAL A 230 12.62 26.89 -10.82
C VAL A 230 12.65 27.25 -9.34
N ALA A 231 11.80 28.16 -8.93
CA ALA A 231 11.64 28.55 -7.53
C ALA A 231 11.19 27.37 -6.65
N ALA A 232 10.23 26.56 -7.15
CA ALA A 232 9.81 25.34 -6.47
C ALA A 232 10.98 24.33 -6.32
N LYS A 233 11.81 24.15 -7.36
CA LYS A 233 13.00 23.31 -7.32
C LYS A 233 14.04 23.83 -6.33
N GLN A 234 14.29 25.14 -6.28
CA GLN A 234 15.22 25.73 -5.33
C GLN A 234 14.84 25.41 -3.88
N LEU A 235 13.56 25.56 -3.53
CA LEU A 235 13.10 25.19 -2.19
C LEU A 235 13.23 23.68 -1.94
N ALA A 236 12.83 22.83 -2.88
CA ALA A 236 12.90 21.38 -2.72
C ALA A 236 14.36 20.88 -2.54
N LEU A 237 15.30 21.38 -3.35
CA LEU A 237 16.72 21.10 -3.20
C LEU A 237 17.26 21.66 -1.87
N GLY A 238 16.88 22.88 -1.51
CA GLY A 238 17.27 23.48 -0.24
C GLY A 238 16.79 22.67 0.98
N LEU A 239 15.58 22.11 0.92
CA LEU A 239 15.09 21.22 1.97
C LEU A 239 15.93 19.94 2.09
N VAL A 240 16.32 19.33 0.97
CA VAL A 240 17.15 18.11 0.97
C VAL A 240 18.58 18.40 1.42
N THR A 241 19.12 19.56 1.07
CA THR A 241 20.50 19.98 1.44
C THR A 241 20.58 20.72 2.77
N PHE A 242 19.47 20.80 3.52
CA PHE A 242 19.38 21.54 4.79
C PHE A 242 19.72 23.04 4.69
N SER A 243 19.50 23.63 3.52
CA SER A 243 19.71 25.05 3.22
C SER A 243 18.49 25.64 2.50
N PRO A 244 17.27 25.59 3.11
CA PRO A 244 16.06 26.00 2.45
C PRO A 244 16.05 27.51 2.16
N VAL A 245 15.78 27.86 0.90
CA VAL A 245 15.54 29.22 0.45
C VAL A 245 14.08 29.36 0.09
N LEU A 246 13.37 30.23 0.80
CA LEU A 246 11.94 30.45 0.56
C LEU A 246 11.76 31.35 -0.68
N PRO A 247 11.05 30.86 -1.70
CA PRO A 247 10.83 31.63 -2.90
C PRO A 247 9.77 32.74 -2.67
N GLU A 248 10.10 33.96 -3.00
CA GLU A 248 9.16 35.10 -2.88
C GLU A 248 8.02 35.04 -3.89
N LYS A 249 8.31 34.56 -5.11
CA LYS A 249 7.39 34.58 -6.25
C LYS A 249 6.43 33.37 -6.35
N VAL A 250 6.44 32.46 -5.37
CA VAL A 250 5.56 31.30 -5.39
C VAL A 250 4.26 31.60 -4.65
N GLY A 251 3.14 31.39 -5.35
CA GLY A 251 1.81 31.68 -4.84
C GLY A 251 1.32 30.69 -3.75
N PRO A 252 0.22 31.01 -3.06
CA PRO A 252 -0.30 30.24 -1.93
C PRO A 252 -0.68 28.81 -2.31
N LEU A 253 -1.05 28.53 -3.57
CA LEU A 253 -1.40 27.19 -4.03
C LEU A 253 -0.22 26.20 -3.90
N PHE A 254 1.01 26.66 -4.06
CA PHE A 254 2.20 25.84 -3.82
C PHE A 254 2.28 25.41 -2.34
N PHE A 255 2.01 26.32 -1.42
CA PHE A 255 2.01 26.01 0.01
C PHE A 255 0.87 25.06 0.39
N VAL A 256 -0.29 25.15 -0.28
CA VAL A 256 -1.36 24.15 -0.15
C VAL A 256 -0.83 22.77 -0.51
N HIS A 257 -0.21 22.63 -1.68
CA HIS A 257 0.32 21.35 -2.15
C HIS A 257 1.40 20.80 -1.23
N LEU A 258 2.38 21.62 -0.85
CA LEU A 258 3.47 21.25 0.04
C LEU A 258 2.97 20.86 1.44
N PHE A 259 1.98 21.58 1.96
CA PHE A 259 1.38 21.28 3.25
C PHE A 259 0.58 19.97 3.23
N LEU A 260 -0.24 19.75 2.21
CA LEU A 260 -0.96 18.47 2.06
C LEU A 260 -0.01 17.29 1.89
N LEU A 261 1.11 17.45 1.17
CA LEU A 261 2.17 16.43 1.09
C LEU A 261 2.82 16.18 2.46
N SER A 262 3.09 17.25 3.23
CA SER A 262 3.62 17.12 4.58
C SER A 262 2.66 16.38 5.51
N VAL A 263 1.35 16.69 5.43
CA VAL A 263 0.30 15.97 6.16
C VAL A 263 0.25 14.49 5.73
N LEU A 264 0.34 14.23 4.42
CA LEU A 264 0.39 12.85 3.92
C LEU A 264 1.59 12.08 4.47
N ALA A 265 2.77 12.69 4.48
CA ALA A 265 3.99 12.08 5.00
C ALA A 265 3.85 11.76 6.50
N ALA A 266 3.39 12.71 7.31
CA ALA A 266 3.18 12.50 8.75
C ALA A 266 2.07 11.46 9.04
N TYR A 267 1.00 11.43 8.25
CA TYR A 267 -0.13 10.50 8.39
C TYR A 267 0.20 9.08 7.93
N PHE A 268 1.07 8.93 6.92
CA PHE A 268 1.38 7.68 6.23
C PHE A 268 1.68 6.51 7.17
N PRO A 269 2.63 6.60 8.13
CA PRO A 269 3.02 5.48 8.99
C PRO A 269 1.89 4.97 9.89
N PHE A 270 0.95 5.85 10.25
CA PHE A 270 -0.14 5.55 11.19
C PHE A 270 -1.44 5.15 10.49
N SER A 271 -1.42 5.06 9.17
CA SER A 271 -2.58 4.81 8.32
C SER A 271 -2.52 3.45 7.62
N LYS A 272 -3.60 3.11 6.92
CA LYS A 272 -3.66 1.94 6.03
C LYS A 272 -2.72 2.07 4.81
N LEU A 273 -2.20 3.27 4.52
CA LEU A 273 -1.23 3.47 3.44
C LEU A 273 0.07 2.70 3.67
N MET A 274 0.37 2.35 4.92
CA MET A 274 1.53 1.52 5.29
C MET A 274 1.45 0.08 4.74
N HIS A 275 0.35 -0.31 4.06
CA HIS A 275 0.26 -1.61 3.36
C HIS A 275 1.39 -1.78 2.32
N MET A 276 1.93 -0.70 1.77
CA MET A 276 3.10 -0.71 0.89
C MET A 276 4.31 -1.40 1.55
N GLY A 277 4.60 -1.07 2.82
CA GLY A 277 5.66 -1.75 3.58
C GLY A 277 5.23 -3.14 4.06
N GLY A 278 3.95 -3.29 4.43
CA GLY A 278 3.40 -4.54 4.95
C GLY A 278 3.47 -5.72 3.99
N VAL A 279 3.40 -5.50 2.68
CA VAL A 279 3.49 -6.57 1.68
C VAL A 279 4.84 -7.29 1.74
N PHE A 280 5.93 -6.57 2.02
CA PHE A 280 7.28 -7.13 2.13
C PHE A 280 7.53 -7.86 3.46
N LEU A 281 6.76 -7.55 4.49
CA LEU A 281 6.90 -8.15 5.82
C LEU A 281 5.80 -9.19 6.12
N SER A 282 4.94 -9.50 5.15
CA SER A 282 3.89 -10.50 5.28
C SER A 282 4.43 -11.93 5.26
N PRO A 283 4.31 -12.71 6.35
CA PRO A 283 4.82 -14.08 6.41
C PRO A 283 4.09 -15.05 5.49
N THR A 284 2.93 -14.66 4.97
CA THR A 284 2.16 -15.46 4.01
C THR A 284 2.59 -15.23 2.56
N ARG A 285 3.21 -14.08 2.25
CA ARG A 285 3.54 -13.68 0.88
C ARG A 285 5.01 -13.79 0.56
N ASN A 286 5.88 -13.42 1.49
CA ASN A 286 7.32 -13.35 1.29
C ASN A 286 8.08 -14.62 1.71
N LEU A 287 7.40 -15.63 2.25
CA LEU A 287 8.01 -16.89 2.65
C LEU A 287 7.58 -18.05 1.72
N ALA A 288 8.55 -18.91 1.40
CA ALA A 288 8.27 -20.17 0.72
C ALA A 288 7.45 -21.09 1.64
N ASN A 289 6.37 -21.66 1.12
CA ASN A 289 5.50 -22.54 1.89
C ASN A 289 5.91 -24.01 1.70
N THR A 290 6.57 -24.55 2.71
CA THR A 290 7.10 -25.93 2.71
C THR A 290 6.58 -26.75 3.88
N SER A 291 5.57 -26.29 4.61
CA SER A 291 5.10 -26.91 5.85
C SER A 291 4.57 -28.34 5.71
N ARG A 292 4.10 -28.74 4.52
CA ARG A 292 3.71 -30.12 4.21
C ARG A 292 4.85 -31.00 3.70
N MET A 293 5.97 -30.38 3.30
CA MET A 293 7.15 -31.11 2.81
C MET A 293 8.17 -31.33 3.92
N ARG A 294 8.27 -30.38 4.85
CA ARG A 294 9.27 -30.35 5.91
C ARG A 294 8.59 -30.05 7.23
N ARG A 295 8.89 -30.84 8.24
CA ARG A 295 8.48 -30.52 9.60
C ARG A 295 9.13 -29.20 10.01
N HIS A 296 8.32 -28.24 10.44
CA HIS A 296 8.82 -27.01 11.03
C HIS A 296 9.23 -27.27 12.48
N ILE A 297 10.44 -26.83 12.83
CA ILE A 297 10.91 -26.84 14.22
C ILE A 297 10.75 -25.41 14.74
N ASN A 298 9.84 -25.23 15.67
CA ASN A 298 9.66 -23.95 16.35
C ASN A 298 10.83 -23.75 17.34
N PRO A 299 11.66 -22.70 17.20
CA PRO A 299 12.80 -22.46 18.09
C PRO A 299 12.40 -22.18 19.54
N TRP A 300 11.14 -21.84 19.79
CA TRP A 300 10.61 -21.58 21.14
C TRP A 300 9.87 -22.78 21.76
N ASN A 301 9.74 -23.89 21.03
CA ASN A 301 9.17 -25.09 21.61
C ASN A 301 10.15 -25.69 22.62
N SER A 302 9.65 -26.04 23.79
CA SER A 302 10.37 -26.89 24.72
C SER A 302 10.66 -28.26 24.08
N PRO A 303 11.79 -28.89 24.40
CA PRO A 303 12.04 -30.26 23.97
C PRO A 303 10.88 -31.17 24.41
N VAL A 304 10.22 -31.79 23.46
CA VAL A 304 9.13 -32.73 23.74
C VAL A 304 9.68 -34.13 23.54
N LYS A 305 9.46 -35.02 24.50
CA LYS A 305 9.77 -36.45 24.34
C LYS A 305 8.96 -36.98 23.15
N VAL A 306 9.63 -37.55 22.18
CA VAL A 306 9.00 -38.22 21.07
C VAL A 306 8.69 -39.64 21.50
N HIS A 307 7.42 -39.98 21.54
CA HIS A 307 6.99 -41.34 21.77
C HIS A 307 7.20 -42.19 20.52
N THR A 308 7.67 -43.42 20.71
CA THR A 308 7.60 -44.44 19.66
C THR A 308 6.12 -44.86 19.48
N TYR A 309 5.81 -45.56 18.38
CA TYR A 309 4.45 -46.07 18.20
C TYR A 309 4.10 -47.06 19.31
N GLU A 310 5.04 -47.90 19.73
CA GLU A 310 4.90 -48.88 20.82
C GLU A 310 4.56 -48.18 22.16
N GLU A 311 5.30 -47.13 22.55
CA GLU A 311 5.01 -46.37 23.77
C GLU A 311 3.61 -45.70 23.69
N TRP A 312 3.24 -45.20 22.51
CA TRP A 312 1.93 -44.59 22.28
C TRP A 312 0.81 -45.64 22.33
N GLU A 313 0.99 -46.81 21.71
CA GLU A 313 0.02 -47.91 21.75
C GLU A 313 -0.17 -48.39 23.20
N ASP A 314 0.90 -48.56 23.98
CA ASP A 314 0.80 -48.99 25.37
C ASP A 314 0.05 -47.96 26.23
N GLU A 315 0.31 -46.69 26.06
CA GLU A 315 -0.38 -45.61 26.78
C GLU A 315 -1.89 -45.56 26.46
N PHE A 316 -2.27 -45.78 25.19
CA PHE A 316 -3.65 -45.63 24.73
C PHE A 316 -4.35 -46.98 24.45
N ARG A 317 -3.75 -48.09 24.81
CA ARG A 317 -4.21 -49.48 24.50
C ARG A 317 -5.70 -49.73 24.78
N ASP A 318 -6.16 -49.34 25.96
CA ASP A 318 -7.56 -49.53 26.34
C ASP A 318 -8.52 -48.71 25.49
N LYS A 319 -8.12 -47.53 25.10
CA LYS A 319 -8.93 -46.64 24.22
C LYS A 319 -8.97 -47.16 22.80
N ILE A 320 -7.83 -47.67 22.29
CA ILE A 320 -7.72 -48.28 20.96
C ILE A 320 -8.58 -49.54 20.89
N LYS A 321 -8.52 -50.40 21.93
CA LYS A 321 -9.41 -51.59 22.05
C LYS A 321 -10.90 -51.19 22.10
N ALA A 322 -11.23 -50.22 22.93
CA ALA A 322 -12.61 -49.74 23.05
C ALA A 322 -13.16 -49.15 21.75
N ALA A 323 -12.30 -48.57 20.91
CA ALA A 323 -12.63 -48.08 19.60
C ALA A 323 -12.68 -49.19 18.50
N GLY A 324 -12.39 -50.44 18.82
CA GLY A 324 -12.35 -51.55 17.87
C GLY A 324 -11.23 -51.42 16.82
N LEU A 325 -10.16 -50.70 17.13
CA LEU A 325 -9.02 -50.52 16.23
C LEU A 325 -7.97 -51.64 16.48
N PRO A 326 -7.24 -52.09 15.44
CA PRO A 326 -6.20 -53.08 15.58
C PRO A 326 -5.02 -52.58 16.41
N LEU A 327 -4.45 -53.48 17.20
CA LEU A 327 -3.21 -53.27 17.93
C LEU A 327 -2.06 -54.01 17.23
N GLU A 328 -0.83 -53.52 17.30
CA GLU A 328 0.35 -54.24 16.79
C GLU A 328 0.80 -55.35 17.76
N LYS A 329 0.55 -55.14 19.05
CA LYS A 329 0.84 -56.14 20.09
C LYS A 329 -0.48 -56.49 20.83
N GLU A 330 -0.87 -57.76 20.84
CA GLU A 330 -2.00 -58.27 21.62
C GLU A 330 -1.76 -58.26 23.13
#